data_f622e6fed1992a4ec297716e30dfeb42
#
_entry.id   f622e6fed1992a4ec297716e30dfeb42
#
_cell.length_a   1.000
_cell.length_b   1.000
_cell.length_c   1.000
_cell.angle_alpha   90.00
_cell.angle_beta   90.00
_cell.angle_gamma   90.00
#
_symmetry.space_group_name_H-M   'P 1'
#
loop_
_entity.id
_entity.type
_entity.pdbx_description
1 polymer ?
#
loop_
_entity_poly.entity_id
_entity_poly.type
_entity_poly.pdbx_seq_one_letter_code
_entity_poly.pdbx_strand_id
1 'polypeptide(L)'
;MKDVVIVGALRTAIGCFQGALARHSAVDLGSVVVRALVERSGVAAHEIDEVILGQVLTAGAGQNPARQAALKGGLPNTVSAITLNDVCGSGLKALHLATQAIQCGEADVVIAGGQENMSRAPHVLTDSRTGAQLGNSQLLDSLVHDGLWDAFNDYHMGVTAENLAREYGISRELQDAYALSSQQKARAAIDSGRFRDEIVPVSTQRQNGEALIVDTDEQPRTDASAEGLAKLDPAFETLGSVTAGNASSINDGAAAVMMMSESKAQELALPVLARIKAFASVGVDPALMGIAPVYATRRCLERAGWQLNDVDLIEVNEAFAAQAISVGKMLEWDPLRVNVNGGAIALGHPIGASGCRILVSLVHEMKKRNARKGIATLCIGGGQGVALAIER
;
A
#
# COMPACT_ATOMS: atom_id res chain seq x y z
N MET A 1 -27.93 -6.51 0.29
CA MET A 1 -26.92 -5.42 0.41
C MET A 1 -26.62 -4.92 -1.00
N LYS A 2 -26.32 -3.62 -1.17
CA LYS A 2 -25.93 -3.07 -2.48
C LYS A 2 -24.62 -3.72 -2.93
N ASP A 3 -24.50 -4.10 -4.20
CA ASP A 3 -23.22 -4.47 -4.79
C ASP A 3 -22.37 -3.22 -4.96
N VAL A 4 -21.10 -3.33 -4.57
CA VAL A 4 -20.14 -2.22 -4.61
C VAL A 4 -19.12 -2.47 -5.70
N VAL A 5 -18.93 -1.47 -6.57
CA VAL A 5 -18.03 -1.55 -7.72
C VAL A 5 -16.94 -0.48 -7.69
N ILE A 6 -15.83 -0.78 -8.32
CA ILE A 6 -14.73 0.14 -8.58
C ILE A 6 -14.88 0.63 -10.02
N VAL A 7 -14.94 1.95 -10.20
CA VAL A 7 -15.06 2.60 -11.52
C VAL A 7 -13.81 3.39 -11.91
N GLY A 8 -12.92 3.65 -10.96
CA GLY A 8 -11.62 4.30 -11.16
C GLY A 8 -10.58 3.76 -10.20
N ALA A 9 -9.34 3.57 -10.66
CA ALA A 9 -8.24 3.06 -9.83
C ALA A 9 -6.92 3.70 -10.31
N LEU A 10 -6.31 4.54 -9.48
CA LEU A 10 -5.13 5.33 -9.83
C LEU A 10 -4.14 5.41 -8.67
N ARG A 11 -2.87 5.64 -9.00
CA ARG A 11 -1.79 5.90 -8.05
C ARG A 11 -0.79 6.92 -8.58
N THR A 12 0.01 7.52 -7.74
CA THR A 12 1.25 8.16 -8.17
C THR A 12 2.30 7.11 -8.52
N ALA A 13 3.38 7.51 -9.19
CA ALA A 13 4.61 6.77 -9.09
C ALA A 13 5.04 6.67 -7.62
N ILE A 14 5.81 5.64 -7.26
CA ILE A 14 6.39 5.49 -5.92
C ILE A 14 7.77 6.12 -5.93
N GLY A 15 7.96 7.13 -5.05
CA GLY A 15 9.23 7.81 -4.84
C GLY A 15 10.13 7.04 -3.88
N CYS A 16 11.44 7.12 -4.11
CA CYS A 16 12.44 6.68 -3.15
C CYS A 16 12.48 7.59 -1.91
N PHE A 17 13.00 7.05 -0.81
CA PHE A 17 13.32 7.86 0.36
C PHE A 17 14.27 9.01 -0.02
N GLN A 18 13.85 10.25 0.29
CA GLN A 18 14.56 11.47 -0.10
C GLN A 18 14.72 11.65 -1.63
N GLY A 19 13.88 10.96 -2.43
CA GLY A 19 13.86 11.01 -3.89
C GLY A 19 13.03 12.16 -4.48
N ALA A 20 12.54 11.98 -5.70
CA ALA A 20 11.87 13.03 -6.47
C ALA A 20 10.57 13.53 -5.82
N LEU A 21 9.87 12.69 -5.03
CA LEU A 21 8.63 13.04 -4.34
C LEU A 21 8.83 13.58 -2.93
N ALA A 22 10.05 13.60 -2.40
CA ALA A 22 10.34 14.00 -1.01
C ALA A 22 9.88 15.42 -0.63
N ARG A 23 9.75 16.33 -1.61
CA ARG A 23 9.30 17.72 -1.37
C ARG A 23 7.79 17.88 -1.25
N HIS A 24 7.02 16.91 -1.71
CA HIS A 24 5.57 16.89 -1.60
C HIS A 24 5.14 16.38 -0.23
N SER A 25 4.09 16.96 0.34
CA SER A 25 3.45 16.32 1.50
C SER A 25 2.63 15.10 1.05
N ALA A 26 2.30 14.18 1.98
CA ALA A 26 1.36 13.11 1.70
C ALA A 26 0.03 13.64 1.14
N VAL A 27 -0.43 14.78 1.66
CA VAL A 27 -1.62 15.51 1.20
C VAL A 27 -1.49 15.94 -0.27
N ASP A 28 -0.31 16.41 -0.69
CA ASP A 28 -0.08 16.78 -2.09
C ASP A 28 -0.23 15.59 -3.01
N LEU A 29 0.39 14.46 -2.65
CA LEU A 29 0.33 13.22 -3.42
C LEU A 29 -1.11 12.66 -3.48
N GLY A 30 -1.81 12.62 -2.35
CA GLY A 30 -3.22 12.23 -2.30
C GLY A 30 -4.12 13.12 -3.15
N SER A 31 -3.90 14.45 -3.10
CA SER A 31 -4.69 15.40 -3.89
C SER A 31 -4.55 15.21 -5.41
N VAL A 32 -3.36 14.81 -5.88
CA VAL A 32 -3.11 14.49 -7.29
C VAL A 32 -3.98 13.31 -7.73
N VAL A 33 -4.02 12.25 -6.92
CA VAL A 33 -4.80 11.05 -7.23
C VAL A 33 -6.30 11.32 -7.15
N VAL A 34 -6.77 12.04 -6.12
CA VAL A 34 -8.18 12.43 -5.98
C VAL A 34 -8.64 13.23 -7.19
N ARG A 35 -7.89 14.27 -7.58
CA ARG A 35 -8.20 15.08 -8.76
C ARG A 35 -8.27 14.24 -10.02
N ALA A 36 -7.28 13.40 -10.26
CA ALA A 36 -7.22 12.56 -11.45
C ALA A 36 -8.37 11.55 -11.52
N LEU A 37 -8.82 10.99 -10.38
CA LEU A 37 -9.99 10.11 -10.34
C LEU A 37 -11.25 10.85 -10.79
N VAL A 38 -11.48 12.07 -10.30
CA VAL A 38 -12.63 12.90 -10.71
C VAL A 38 -12.56 13.24 -12.21
N GLU A 39 -11.42 13.74 -12.66
CA GLU A 39 -11.23 14.14 -14.07
C GLU A 39 -11.38 12.98 -15.04
N ARG A 40 -10.78 11.80 -14.73
CA ARG A 40 -10.81 10.64 -15.62
C ARG A 40 -12.13 9.89 -15.59
N SER A 41 -12.85 9.89 -14.48
CA SER A 41 -14.16 9.25 -14.39
C SER A 41 -15.27 10.08 -15.03
N GLY A 42 -15.11 11.41 -15.05
CA GLY A 42 -16.17 12.34 -15.45
C GLY A 42 -17.31 12.48 -14.44
N VAL A 43 -17.17 11.86 -13.25
CA VAL A 43 -18.13 12.03 -12.14
C VAL A 43 -18.05 13.47 -11.63
N ALA A 44 -19.19 14.14 -11.54
CA ALA A 44 -19.22 15.49 -11.01
C ALA A 44 -18.75 15.52 -9.55
N ALA A 45 -17.90 16.48 -9.21
CA ALA A 45 -17.28 16.53 -7.88
C ALA A 45 -18.30 16.60 -6.72
N HIS A 46 -19.50 17.11 -6.96
CA HIS A 46 -20.57 17.18 -5.97
C HIS A 46 -21.35 15.89 -5.79
N GLU A 47 -21.17 14.88 -6.66
CA GLU A 47 -21.72 13.53 -6.53
C GLU A 47 -20.91 12.67 -5.58
N ILE A 48 -19.72 13.12 -5.14
CA ILE A 48 -18.87 12.40 -4.21
C ILE A 48 -19.32 12.73 -2.80
N ASP A 49 -19.67 11.70 -2.03
CA ASP A 49 -20.17 11.84 -0.67
C ASP A 49 -19.02 11.90 0.35
N GLU A 50 -18.00 11.07 0.15
CA GLU A 50 -16.94 10.90 1.15
C GLU A 50 -15.59 10.56 0.54
N VAL A 51 -14.51 10.95 1.25
CA VAL A 51 -13.13 10.57 0.97
C VAL A 51 -12.53 9.86 2.19
N ILE A 52 -12.08 8.63 2.03
CA ILE A 52 -11.46 7.84 3.11
C ILE A 52 -10.01 7.52 2.71
N LEU A 53 -9.03 8.16 3.36
CA LEU A 53 -7.62 7.91 3.04
C LEU A 53 -6.85 7.43 4.27
N GLY A 54 -6.07 6.36 4.07
CA GLY A 54 -5.08 5.91 5.03
C GLY A 54 -3.87 6.85 5.03
N GLN A 55 -3.36 7.15 6.22
CA GLN A 55 -2.05 7.76 6.43
C GLN A 55 -1.56 7.41 7.82
N VAL A 56 -0.33 6.93 7.93
CA VAL A 56 0.27 6.47 9.20
C VAL A 56 1.02 7.61 9.87
N LEU A 57 1.89 8.28 9.13
CA LEU A 57 2.79 9.32 9.63
C LEU A 57 2.10 10.69 9.56
N THR A 58 1.33 11.01 10.58
CA THR A 58 0.49 12.21 10.62
C THR A 58 1.06 13.35 11.47
N ALA A 59 2.18 13.14 12.16
CA ALA A 59 2.79 14.18 12.97
C ALA A 59 3.16 15.41 12.12
N GLY A 60 2.66 16.58 12.47
CA GLY A 60 2.89 17.83 11.74
C GLY A 60 2.16 17.96 10.39
N ALA A 61 1.33 16.97 9.99
CA ALA A 61 0.59 17.02 8.71
C ALA A 61 -0.66 17.93 8.74
N GLY A 62 -1.00 18.50 9.89
CA GLY A 62 -2.20 19.32 10.07
C GLY A 62 -3.46 18.50 10.35
N GLN A 63 -4.60 19.19 10.42
CA GLN A 63 -5.87 18.54 10.72
C GLN A 63 -6.35 17.69 9.54
N ASN A 64 -6.70 16.44 9.80
CA ASN A 64 -7.35 15.53 8.85
C ASN A 64 -6.72 15.57 7.45
N PRO A 65 -5.57 14.93 7.23
CA PRO A 65 -4.87 14.95 5.95
C PRO A 65 -5.73 14.49 4.74
N ALA A 66 -6.66 13.54 4.94
CA ALA A 66 -7.60 13.13 3.90
C ALA A 66 -8.52 14.28 3.48
N ARG A 67 -9.00 15.07 4.45
CA ARG A 67 -9.80 16.27 4.17
C ARG A 67 -9.02 17.32 3.38
N GLN A 68 -7.77 17.53 3.75
CA GLN A 68 -6.89 18.45 3.02
C GLN A 68 -6.67 17.95 1.58
N ALA A 69 -6.42 16.66 1.38
CA ALA A 69 -6.25 16.06 0.05
C ALA A 69 -7.52 16.17 -0.81
N ALA A 70 -8.69 15.94 -0.22
CA ALA A 70 -9.98 16.07 -0.89
C ALA A 70 -10.20 17.50 -1.43
N LEU A 71 -10.06 18.51 -0.57
CA LEU A 71 -10.25 19.91 -0.96
C LEU A 71 -9.18 20.38 -1.97
N LYS A 72 -7.92 20.02 -1.75
CA LYS A 72 -6.82 20.34 -2.66
C LYS A 72 -6.96 19.59 -4.01
N GLY A 73 -7.60 18.44 -4.00
CA GLY A 73 -7.99 17.66 -5.17
C GLY A 73 -9.12 18.28 -5.99
N GLY A 74 -9.78 19.32 -5.47
CA GLY A 74 -10.83 20.05 -6.17
C GLY A 74 -12.25 19.64 -5.78
N LEU A 75 -12.42 18.83 -4.73
CA LEU A 75 -13.74 18.48 -4.23
C LEU A 75 -14.36 19.67 -3.46
N PRO A 76 -15.70 19.81 -3.50
CA PRO A 76 -16.38 20.88 -2.76
C PRO A 76 -16.30 20.65 -1.24
N ASN A 77 -16.48 21.71 -0.48
CA ASN A 77 -16.42 21.66 0.98
C ASN A 77 -17.60 20.92 1.64
N THR A 78 -18.57 20.48 0.87
CA THR A 78 -19.70 19.66 1.30
C THR A 78 -19.32 18.17 1.42
N VAL A 79 -18.25 17.70 0.74
CA VAL A 79 -17.78 16.30 0.81
C VAL A 79 -17.14 16.05 2.15
N SER A 80 -17.56 14.99 2.85
CA SER A 80 -16.91 14.59 4.10
C SER A 80 -15.57 13.87 3.85
N ALA A 81 -14.71 13.81 4.85
CA ALA A 81 -13.47 13.03 4.72
C ALA A 81 -12.96 12.52 6.06
N ILE A 82 -12.32 11.35 6.06
CA ILE A 82 -11.68 10.75 7.22
C ILE A 82 -10.28 10.25 6.89
N THR A 83 -9.33 10.52 7.78
CA THR A 83 -8.00 9.91 7.77
C THR A 83 -7.99 8.74 8.75
N LEU A 84 -7.53 7.57 8.30
CA LEU A 84 -7.43 6.40 9.14
C LEU A 84 -5.99 5.86 9.22
N ASN A 85 -5.68 5.19 10.33
CA ASN A 85 -4.42 4.50 10.55
C ASN A 85 -4.70 3.04 10.98
N ASP A 86 -4.33 2.11 10.13
CA ASP A 86 -4.26 0.66 10.35
C ASP A 86 -2.86 0.19 9.88
N VAL A 87 -1.85 1.01 10.15
CA VAL A 87 -0.46 0.85 9.70
C VAL A 87 -0.41 0.49 8.20
N CYS A 88 0.30 -0.58 7.79
CA CYS A 88 0.42 -0.99 6.39
C CYS A 88 -0.95 -1.31 5.73
N GLY A 89 -1.95 -1.70 6.54
CA GLY A 89 -3.30 -2.04 6.08
C GLY A 89 -4.19 -0.84 5.74
N SER A 90 -3.79 0.38 6.11
CA SER A 90 -4.63 1.58 6.05
C SER A 90 -5.31 1.77 4.69
N GLY A 91 -4.54 1.68 3.61
CA GLY A 91 -5.09 1.89 2.27
C GLY A 91 -6.16 0.87 1.87
N LEU A 92 -6.00 -0.41 2.27
CA LEU A 92 -7.00 -1.45 1.96
C LEU A 92 -8.19 -1.39 2.94
N LYS A 93 -7.94 -0.99 4.19
CA LYS A 93 -8.97 -0.77 5.21
C LYS A 93 -9.91 0.38 4.83
N ALA A 94 -9.38 1.43 4.19
CA ALA A 94 -10.20 2.52 3.65
C ALA A 94 -11.28 2.00 2.69
N LEU A 95 -10.92 1.08 1.80
CA LEU A 95 -11.87 0.48 0.87
C LEU A 95 -12.93 -0.40 1.57
N HIS A 96 -12.53 -1.08 2.65
CA HIS A 96 -13.49 -1.84 3.45
C HIS A 96 -14.54 -0.92 4.08
N LEU A 97 -14.11 0.21 4.68
CA LEU A 97 -15.03 1.18 5.26
C LEU A 97 -15.92 1.82 4.19
N ALA A 98 -15.35 2.20 3.03
CA ALA A 98 -16.13 2.70 1.90
C ALA A 98 -17.18 1.68 1.42
N THR A 99 -16.78 0.40 1.34
CA THR A 99 -17.73 -0.67 0.99
C THR A 99 -18.90 -0.74 1.99
N GLN A 100 -18.59 -0.66 3.29
CA GLN A 100 -19.62 -0.66 4.35
C GLN A 100 -20.52 0.56 4.26
N ALA A 101 -19.98 1.77 4.07
CA ALA A 101 -20.76 3.00 3.93
C ALA A 101 -21.74 2.89 2.75
N ILE A 102 -21.31 2.41 1.59
CA ILE A 102 -22.15 2.24 0.40
C ILE A 102 -23.20 1.14 0.63
N GLN A 103 -22.85 0.01 1.25
CA GLN A 103 -23.76 -1.08 1.55
C GLN A 103 -24.84 -0.70 2.56
N CYS A 104 -24.51 0.13 3.54
CA CYS A 104 -25.43 0.65 4.55
C CYS A 104 -26.31 1.79 4.02
N GLY A 105 -25.98 2.35 2.85
CA GLY A 105 -26.71 3.49 2.26
C GLY A 105 -26.37 4.85 2.84
N GLU A 106 -25.24 4.95 3.56
CA GLU A 106 -24.70 6.21 4.10
C GLU A 106 -24.02 7.06 3.00
N ALA A 107 -23.53 6.40 1.95
CA ALA A 107 -22.90 7.02 0.78
C ALA A 107 -23.26 6.26 -0.49
N ASP A 108 -23.25 6.94 -1.63
CA ASP A 108 -23.39 6.33 -2.95
C ASP A 108 -22.06 6.34 -3.72
N VAL A 109 -21.23 7.39 -3.59
CA VAL A 109 -19.95 7.53 -4.26
C VAL A 109 -18.85 7.88 -3.25
N VAL A 110 -17.81 7.05 -3.14
CA VAL A 110 -16.70 7.22 -2.20
C VAL A 110 -15.37 7.12 -2.92
N ILE A 111 -14.43 8.02 -2.63
CA ILE A 111 -13.03 7.87 -2.98
C ILE A 111 -12.30 7.27 -1.77
N ALA A 112 -11.70 6.09 -1.95
CA ALA A 112 -11.03 5.38 -0.88
C ALA A 112 -9.61 4.97 -1.28
N GLY A 113 -8.67 5.06 -0.34
CA GLY A 113 -7.28 4.69 -0.62
C GLY A 113 -6.32 5.07 0.49
N GLY A 114 -5.13 5.53 0.13
CA GLY A 114 -4.13 5.98 1.08
C GLY A 114 -3.06 6.86 0.45
N GLN A 115 -2.39 7.61 1.30
CA GLN A 115 -1.32 8.52 0.98
C GLN A 115 -0.23 8.43 2.05
N GLU A 116 1.02 8.56 1.67
CA GLU A 116 2.13 8.58 2.61
C GLU A 116 3.31 9.36 2.03
N ASN A 117 3.99 10.11 2.87
CA ASN A 117 5.31 10.60 2.56
C ASN A 117 6.23 10.31 3.75
N MET A 118 6.99 9.23 3.65
CA MET A 118 7.89 8.79 4.71
C MET A 118 9.16 9.66 4.78
N SER A 119 9.52 10.31 3.66
CA SER A 119 10.64 11.26 3.60
C SER A 119 10.43 12.52 4.44
N ARG A 120 9.17 12.86 4.77
CA ARG A 120 8.80 14.05 5.52
C ARG A 120 8.35 13.77 6.95
N ALA A 121 8.43 12.52 7.41
CA ALA A 121 8.14 12.20 8.79
C ALA A 121 9.06 13.01 9.73
N PRO A 122 8.53 13.80 10.67
CA PRO A 122 9.35 14.64 11.52
C PRO A 122 9.95 13.85 12.68
N HIS A 123 11.03 14.39 13.24
CA HIS A 123 11.45 14.01 14.58
C HIS A 123 10.59 14.76 15.59
N VAL A 124 10.16 14.09 16.63
CA VAL A 124 9.28 14.64 17.67
C VAL A 124 9.97 14.67 19.04
N LEU A 125 9.69 15.71 19.81
CA LEU A 125 10.11 15.84 21.19
C LEU A 125 8.89 15.58 22.09
N THR A 126 8.81 14.39 22.67
CA THR A 126 7.62 13.92 23.40
C THR A 126 7.34 14.71 24.67
N ASP A 127 8.40 15.09 25.39
CA ASP A 127 8.28 15.75 26.71
C ASP A 127 8.30 17.28 26.65
N SER A 128 8.17 17.87 25.44
CA SER A 128 8.30 19.33 25.25
C SER A 128 7.25 20.15 26.02
N ARG A 129 6.03 19.63 26.24
CA ARG A 129 4.96 20.37 26.94
C ARG A 129 5.20 20.54 28.44
N THR A 130 5.91 19.63 29.07
CA THR A 130 6.29 19.72 30.46
C THR A 130 7.57 20.55 30.68
N GLY A 131 8.24 20.91 29.57
CA GLY A 131 9.51 21.64 29.58
C GLY A 131 10.71 20.72 29.83
N ALA A 132 11.85 21.05 29.25
CA ALA A 132 13.13 20.44 29.57
C ALA A 132 13.63 21.07 30.89
N GLN A 133 13.78 20.25 31.94
CA GLN A 133 14.28 20.76 33.21
C GLN A 133 15.80 20.68 33.27
N LEU A 134 16.37 19.54 33.68
CA LEU A 134 17.81 19.33 33.81
C LEU A 134 18.18 18.07 33.00
N GLY A 135 19.24 18.19 32.19
CA GLY A 135 19.75 17.10 31.36
C GLY A 135 19.38 17.21 29.87
N ASN A 136 19.72 16.17 29.09
CA ASN A 136 19.51 16.12 27.66
C ASN A 136 18.07 15.70 27.34
N SER A 137 17.52 16.24 26.23
CA SER A 137 16.28 15.75 25.61
C SER A 137 16.61 14.89 24.40
N GLN A 138 15.81 13.85 24.13
CA GLN A 138 15.93 13.00 22.97
C GLN A 138 14.84 13.35 21.96
N LEU A 139 15.20 13.38 20.68
CA LEU A 139 14.27 13.44 19.58
C LEU A 139 13.96 12.00 19.11
N LEU A 140 12.67 11.70 18.96
CA LEU A 140 12.16 10.45 18.44
C LEU A 140 11.92 10.61 16.93
N ASP A 141 12.49 9.70 16.11
CA ASP A 141 12.13 9.61 14.70
C ASP A 141 10.73 8.99 14.57
N SER A 142 9.74 9.80 14.20
CA SER A 142 8.36 9.33 14.06
C SER A 142 8.18 8.31 12.94
N LEU A 143 9.04 8.33 11.91
CA LEU A 143 9.02 7.32 10.87
C LEU A 143 9.29 5.92 11.43
N VAL A 144 10.32 5.81 12.24
CA VAL A 144 10.71 4.55 12.88
C VAL A 144 9.71 4.19 13.96
N HIS A 145 9.45 5.11 14.89
CA HIS A 145 8.66 4.84 16.09
C HIS A 145 7.19 4.50 15.78
N ASP A 146 6.55 5.27 14.91
CA ASP A 146 5.13 5.11 14.61
C ASP A 146 4.86 4.17 13.42
N GLY A 147 5.84 3.99 12.53
CA GLY A 147 5.68 3.22 11.31
C GLY A 147 6.39 1.88 11.27
N LEU A 148 7.55 1.73 11.90
CA LEU A 148 8.46 0.60 11.70
C LEU A 148 8.88 -0.11 12.99
N TRP A 149 8.36 0.29 14.15
CA TRP A 149 8.69 -0.28 15.46
C TRP A 149 7.56 -1.13 15.99
N ASP A 150 7.88 -2.33 16.48
CA ASP A 150 6.93 -3.17 17.19
C ASP A 150 6.79 -2.67 18.63
N ALA A 151 5.65 -2.03 18.92
CA ALA A 151 5.36 -1.47 20.23
C ALA A 151 5.14 -2.52 21.33
N PHE A 152 4.95 -3.80 20.97
CA PHE A 152 4.68 -4.89 21.91
C PHE A 152 5.96 -5.60 22.32
N ASN A 153 6.90 -5.77 21.39
CA ASN A 153 8.14 -6.51 21.59
C ASN A 153 9.38 -5.61 21.63
N ASP A 154 9.22 -4.30 21.44
CA ASP A 154 10.27 -3.28 21.52
C ASP A 154 11.45 -3.51 20.58
N TYR A 155 11.14 -3.76 19.29
CA TYR A 155 12.15 -3.92 18.23
C TYR A 155 11.62 -3.47 16.85
N HIS A 156 12.54 -3.32 15.89
CA HIS A 156 12.20 -2.95 14.53
C HIS A 156 11.43 -4.07 13.80
N MET A 157 10.49 -3.72 12.90
CA MET A 157 9.70 -4.68 12.10
C MET A 157 10.56 -5.72 11.37
N GLY A 158 11.81 -5.41 11.01
CA GLY A 158 12.73 -6.36 10.41
C GLY A 158 13.04 -7.58 11.28
N VAL A 159 12.97 -7.45 12.62
CA VAL A 159 13.13 -8.58 13.56
C VAL A 159 11.96 -9.54 13.44
N THR A 160 10.74 -9.06 13.17
CA THR A 160 9.59 -9.94 12.90
C THR A 160 9.81 -10.80 11.65
N ALA A 161 10.53 -10.28 10.64
CA ALA A 161 10.90 -11.04 9.45
C ALA A 161 11.98 -12.09 9.75
N GLU A 162 12.94 -11.77 10.61
CA GLU A 162 13.92 -12.77 11.11
C GLU A 162 13.23 -13.88 11.91
N ASN A 163 12.21 -13.54 12.72
CA ASN A 163 11.40 -14.54 13.42
C ASN A 163 10.74 -15.51 12.43
N LEU A 164 10.15 -15.00 11.35
CA LEU A 164 9.55 -15.83 10.31
C LEU A 164 10.59 -16.65 9.56
N ALA A 165 11.77 -16.08 9.27
CA ALA A 165 12.85 -16.80 8.61
C ALA A 165 13.27 -18.02 9.43
N ARG A 166 13.39 -17.87 10.75
CA ARG A 166 13.70 -18.97 11.69
C ARG A 166 12.56 -19.98 11.79
N GLU A 167 11.34 -19.51 12.03
CA GLU A 167 10.16 -20.36 12.25
C GLU A 167 9.84 -21.24 11.03
N TYR A 168 9.92 -20.67 9.82
CA TYR A 168 9.56 -21.36 8.57
C TYR A 168 10.76 -21.89 7.77
N GLY A 169 11.98 -21.78 8.32
CA GLY A 169 13.20 -22.27 7.67
C GLY A 169 13.45 -21.60 6.31
N ILE A 170 13.37 -20.26 6.28
CA ILE A 170 13.61 -19.47 5.06
C ILE A 170 15.08 -19.02 5.07
N SER A 171 15.90 -19.59 4.20
CA SER A 171 17.32 -19.23 4.12
C SER A 171 17.52 -17.85 3.48
N ARG A 172 18.72 -17.28 3.65
CA ARG A 172 19.15 -16.03 3.04
C ARG A 172 19.08 -16.12 1.51
N GLU A 173 19.53 -17.22 0.93
CA GLU A 173 19.55 -17.44 -0.51
C GLU A 173 18.14 -17.45 -1.10
N LEU A 174 17.17 -18.05 -0.39
CA LEU A 174 15.76 -18.02 -0.81
C LEU A 174 15.18 -16.62 -0.78
N GLN A 175 15.52 -15.82 0.24
CA GLN A 175 15.09 -14.44 0.36
C GLN A 175 15.67 -13.58 -0.77
N ASP A 176 16.96 -13.71 -1.05
CA ASP A 176 17.63 -12.96 -2.11
C ASP A 176 17.13 -13.37 -3.51
N ALA A 177 16.88 -14.65 -3.75
CA ALA A 177 16.28 -15.13 -4.99
C ALA A 177 14.87 -14.58 -5.22
N TYR A 178 14.05 -14.52 -4.15
CA TYR A 178 12.72 -13.91 -4.20
C TYR A 178 12.82 -12.41 -4.52
N ALA A 179 13.71 -11.68 -3.84
CA ALA A 179 13.92 -10.26 -4.06
C ALA A 179 14.38 -9.96 -5.49
N LEU A 180 15.32 -10.75 -6.01
CA LEU A 180 15.79 -10.62 -7.39
C LEU A 180 14.63 -10.85 -8.39
N SER A 181 13.79 -11.86 -8.15
CA SER A 181 12.61 -12.11 -8.98
C SER A 181 11.64 -10.93 -8.97
N SER A 182 11.38 -10.31 -7.80
CA SER A 182 10.55 -9.11 -7.69
C SER A 182 11.13 -7.95 -8.51
N GLN A 183 12.44 -7.68 -8.43
CA GLN A 183 13.13 -6.66 -9.22
C GLN A 183 13.01 -6.91 -10.73
N GLN A 184 13.24 -8.14 -11.17
CA GLN A 184 13.15 -8.52 -12.59
C GLN A 184 11.74 -8.35 -13.13
N LYS A 185 10.70 -8.77 -12.38
CA LYS A 185 9.30 -8.58 -12.76
C LYS A 185 8.93 -7.10 -12.83
N ALA A 186 9.33 -6.28 -11.85
CA ALA A 186 9.05 -4.86 -11.84
C ALA A 186 9.72 -4.15 -13.03
N ARG A 187 10.96 -4.48 -13.33
CA ARG A 187 11.66 -3.93 -14.48
C ARG A 187 10.97 -4.29 -15.80
N ALA A 188 10.63 -5.56 -16.00
CA ALA A 188 9.91 -6.02 -17.18
C ALA A 188 8.54 -5.32 -17.34
N ALA A 189 7.83 -5.09 -16.22
CA ALA A 189 6.58 -4.37 -16.21
C ALA A 189 6.72 -2.90 -16.62
N ILE A 190 7.75 -2.21 -16.11
CA ILE A 190 8.08 -0.82 -16.48
C ILE A 190 8.42 -0.75 -17.97
N ASP A 191 9.35 -1.58 -18.45
CA ASP A 191 9.82 -1.56 -19.83
C ASP A 191 8.70 -1.87 -20.82
N SER A 192 7.75 -2.74 -20.47
CA SER A 192 6.57 -3.05 -21.26
C SER A 192 5.38 -2.11 -21.04
N GLY A 193 5.53 -1.07 -20.21
CA GLY A 193 4.51 -0.06 -19.96
C GLY A 193 3.27 -0.54 -19.21
N ARG A 194 3.41 -1.60 -18.37
CA ARG A 194 2.29 -2.17 -17.62
C ARG A 194 1.65 -1.18 -16.66
N PHE A 195 2.43 -0.26 -16.09
CA PHE A 195 1.95 0.72 -15.09
C PHE A 195 1.42 2.04 -15.67
N ARG A 196 1.48 2.25 -17.01
CA ARG A 196 1.11 3.55 -17.62
C ARG A 196 -0.33 3.99 -17.35
N ASP A 197 -1.27 3.05 -17.34
CA ASP A 197 -2.69 3.36 -17.17
C ASP A 197 -3.05 3.70 -15.71
N GLU A 198 -2.26 3.20 -14.76
CA GLU A 198 -2.52 3.36 -13.32
C GLU A 198 -1.78 4.55 -12.71
N ILE A 199 -0.64 4.97 -13.29
CA ILE A 199 0.15 6.07 -12.76
C ILE A 199 -0.39 7.43 -13.23
N VAL A 200 -0.55 8.32 -12.26
CA VAL A 200 -0.81 9.74 -12.48
C VAL A 200 0.52 10.49 -12.34
N PRO A 201 0.97 11.22 -13.37
CA PRO A 201 2.19 11.99 -13.28
C PRO A 201 2.14 13.07 -12.19
N VAL A 202 3.21 13.21 -11.44
CA VAL A 202 3.38 14.27 -10.43
C VAL A 202 4.40 15.28 -10.94
N SER A 203 3.98 16.54 -11.05
CA SER A 203 4.88 17.63 -11.39
C SER A 203 5.65 18.10 -10.16
N THR A 204 6.97 18.14 -10.25
CA THR A 204 7.89 18.54 -9.18
C THR A 204 9.05 19.37 -9.75
N GLN A 205 10.02 19.67 -8.91
CA GLN A 205 11.24 20.37 -9.31
C GLN A 205 12.48 19.64 -8.80
N ARG A 206 13.50 19.56 -9.64
CA ARG A 206 14.84 19.10 -9.25
C ARG A 206 15.45 20.08 -8.24
N GLN A 207 16.56 19.67 -7.60
CA GLN A 207 17.27 20.54 -6.66
C GLN A 207 17.78 21.85 -7.32
N ASN A 208 18.09 21.82 -8.60
CA ASN A 208 18.50 22.99 -9.40
C ASN A 208 17.34 23.87 -9.87
N GLY A 209 16.08 23.55 -9.49
CA GLY A 209 14.88 24.32 -9.87
C GLY A 209 14.25 23.91 -11.20
N GLU A 210 14.85 23.00 -11.96
CA GLU A 210 14.27 22.49 -13.22
C GLU A 210 12.98 21.71 -12.96
N ALA A 211 11.98 21.90 -13.82
CA ALA A 211 10.74 21.13 -13.79
C ALA A 211 11.02 19.63 -14.05
N LEU A 212 10.40 18.78 -13.26
CA LEU A 212 10.47 17.34 -13.39
C LEU A 212 9.05 16.77 -13.33
N ILE A 213 8.75 15.83 -14.21
CA ILE A 213 7.54 15.00 -14.15
C ILE A 213 7.95 13.61 -13.67
N VAL A 214 7.34 13.18 -12.57
CA VAL A 214 7.54 11.84 -12.01
C VAL A 214 6.35 10.98 -12.41
N ASP A 215 6.56 10.10 -13.38
CA ASP A 215 5.55 9.21 -13.99
C ASP A 215 5.99 7.73 -14.01
N THR A 216 7.13 7.44 -13.37
CA THR A 216 7.71 6.10 -13.31
C THR A 216 8.20 5.84 -11.88
N ASP A 217 7.99 4.62 -11.38
CA ASP A 217 8.45 4.21 -10.05
C ASP A 217 9.97 4.30 -9.96
N GLU A 218 10.49 5.00 -8.93
CA GLU A 218 11.92 5.28 -8.79
C GLU A 218 12.73 4.13 -8.20
N GLN A 219 12.08 3.26 -7.38
CA GLN A 219 12.76 2.26 -6.57
C GLN A 219 13.33 1.07 -7.35
N PRO A 220 12.72 0.57 -8.46
CA PRO A 220 13.21 -0.61 -9.16
C PRO A 220 14.64 -0.45 -9.68
N ARG A 221 15.51 -1.38 -9.29
CA ARG A 221 16.95 -1.36 -9.61
C ARG A 221 17.22 -2.04 -10.94
N THR A 222 17.95 -1.36 -11.82
CA THR A 222 18.34 -1.90 -13.13
C THR A 222 19.54 -2.85 -13.04
N ASP A 223 20.32 -2.76 -11.96
CA ASP A 223 21.57 -3.48 -11.70
C ASP A 223 21.41 -4.61 -10.66
N ALA A 224 20.19 -4.96 -10.29
CA ALA A 224 19.93 -6.01 -9.32
C ALA A 224 20.51 -7.36 -9.81
N SER A 225 21.34 -7.99 -9.00
CA SER A 225 21.96 -9.28 -9.31
C SER A 225 22.07 -10.15 -8.05
N ALA A 226 22.16 -11.48 -8.23
CA ALA A 226 22.34 -12.41 -7.12
C ALA A 226 23.64 -12.13 -6.34
N GLU A 227 24.71 -11.80 -7.06
CA GLU A 227 26.01 -11.47 -6.46
C GLU A 227 25.95 -10.15 -5.68
N GLY A 228 25.15 -9.17 -6.15
CA GLY A 228 24.96 -7.90 -5.47
C GLY A 228 24.18 -8.10 -4.16
N LEU A 229 23.12 -8.87 -4.20
CA LEU A 229 22.30 -9.18 -3.02
C LEU A 229 23.10 -9.98 -1.97
N ALA A 230 23.85 -10.98 -2.38
CA ALA A 230 24.65 -11.82 -1.50
C ALA A 230 25.73 -11.06 -0.69
N LYS A 231 26.18 -9.88 -1.18
CA LYS A 231 27.16 -9.03 -0.52
C LYS A 231 26.58 -8.12 0.57
N LEU A 232 25.26 -8.02 0.66
CA LEU A 232 24.62 -7.14 1.64
C LEU A 232 24.68 -7.74 3.04
N ASP A 233 25.05 -6.92 4.03
CA ASP A 233 25.04 -7.32 5.42
C ASP A 233 23.60 -7.41 5.96
N PRO A 234 23.35 -8.30 6.96
CA PRO A 234 22.09 -8.30 7.70
C PRO A 234 21.81 -6.94 8.33
N ALA A 235 20.55 -6.48 8.23
CA ALA A 235 20.20 -5.11 8.63
C ALA A 235 19.66 -5.01 10.07
N PHE A 236 19.13 -6.09 10.64
CA PHE A 236 18.36 -6.04 11.89
C PHE A 236 18.96 -6.90 13.00
N GLU A 237 19.63 -7.97 12.70
CA GLU A 237 20.33 -8.85 13.64
C GLU A 237 21.72 -9.19 13.11
N THR A 238 22.73 -9.24 13.97
CA THR A 238 24.14 -9.46 13.56
C THR A 238 24.35 -10.77 12.79
N LEU A 239 23.61 -11.82 13.11
CA LEU A 239 23.61 -13.12 12.43
C LEU A 239 22.31 -13.37 11.68
N GLY A 240 21.63 -12.30 11.28
CA GLY A 240 20.35 -12.35 10.58
C GLY A 240 20.49 -12.70 9.10
N SER A 241 19.36 -12.76 8.44
CA SER A 241 19.22 -13.07 7.02
C SER A 241 18.51 -11.97 6.23
N VAL A 242 17.81 -11.06 6.92
CA VAL A 242 17.09 -9.94 6.33
C VAL A 242 18.04 -8.78 6.07
N THR A 243 18.06 -8.31 4.82
CA THR A 243 18.94 -7.23 4.35
C THR A 243 18.13 -6.10 3.72
N ALA A 244 18.78 -4.97 3.45
CA ALA A 244 18.17 -3.90 2.66
C ALA A 244 17.77 -4.31 1.23
N GLY A 245 18.32 -5.42 0.71
CA GLY A 245 18.03 -5.93 -0.62
C GLY A 245 16.83 -6.88 -0.68
N ASN A 246 16.48 -7.55 0.44
CA ASN A 246 15.38 -8.50 0.52
C ASN A 246 14.24 -8.03 1.46
N ALA A 247 14.24 -6.75 1.79
CA ALA A 247 13.18 -6.02 2.49
C ALA A 247 12.60 -4.93 1.58
N SER A 248 11.35 -4.53 1.81
CA SER A 248 10.79 -3.34 1.19
C SER A 248 11.49 -2.07 1.69
N SER A 249 11.51 -1.05 0.87
CA SER A 249 12.14 0.23 1.18
C SER A 249 11.15 1.24 1.78
N ILE A 250 11.70 2.35 2.24
CA ILE A 250 10.99 3.54 2.72
C ILE A 250 10.64 4.40 1.51
N ASN A 251 9.37 4.79 1.35
CA ASN A 251 8.90 5.38 0.11
C ASN A 251 7.81 6.44 0.32
N ASP A 252 7.57 7.18 -0.75
CA ASP A 252 6.57 8.22 -0.84
C ASP A 252 5.57 7.88 -1.97
N GLY A 253 4.27 8.05 -1.74
CA GLY A 253 3.28 7.77 -2.77
C GLY A 253 1.84 7.84 -2.28
N ALA A 254 0.91 7.81 -3.22
CA ALA A 254 -0.52 7.75 -2.96
C ALA A 254 -1.23 6.85 -3.97
N ALA A 255 -2.31 6.21 -3.53
CA ALA A 255 -3.18 5.40 -4.37
C ALA A 255 -4.62 5.54 -3.88
N ALA A 256 -5.56 5.64 -4.80
CA ALA A 256 -6.98 5.66 -4.47
C ALA A 256 -7.83 5.03 -5.57
N VAL A 257 -9.02 4.60 -5.20
CA VAL A 257 -10.06 4.10 -6.10
C VAL A 257 -11.34 4.91 -5.90
N MET A 258 -12.12 5.04 -6.96
CA MET A 258 -13.50 5.54 -6.89
C MET A 258 -14.44 4.35 -6.85
N MET A 259 -15.24 4.30 -5.80
CA MET A 259 -16.18 3.22 -5.50
C MET A 259 -17.61 3.76 -5.46
N MET A 260 -18.56 2.96 -5.89
CA MET A 260 -19.98 3.29 -5.80
C MET A 260 -20.86 2.04 -5.80
N SER A 261 -22.15 2.23 -5.55
CA SER A 261 -23.12 1.15 -5.79
C SER A 261 -23.19 0.83 -7.29
N GLU A 262 -23.42 -0.44 -7.64
CA GLU A 262 -23.54 -0.83 -9.05
C GLU A 262 -24.70 -0.09 -9.75
N SER A 263 -25.79 0.17 -9.03
CA SER A 263 -26.90 0.96 -9.56
C SER A 263 -26.51 2.41 -9.90
N LYS A 264 -25.64 3.03 -9.06
CA LYS A 264 -25.12 4.38 -9.33
C LYS A 264 -24.15 4.39 -10.53
N ALA A 265 -23.32 3.36 -10.66
CA ALA A 265 -22.45 3.22 -11.83
C ALA A 265 -23.24 3.07 -13.14
N GLN A 266 -24.35 2.33 -13.10
CA GLN A 266 -25.28 2.19 -14.24
C GLN A 266 -25.97 3.52 -14.56
N GLU A 267 -26.49 4.23 -13.55
CA GLU A 267 -27.12 5.56 -13.70
C GLU A 267 -26.16 6.55 -14.39
N LEU A 268 -24.88 6.55 -13.98
CA LEU A 268 -23.84 7.42 -14.54
C LEU A 268 -23.20 6.87 -15.82
N ALA A 269 -23.65 5.71 -16.32
CA ALA A 269 -23.09 5.02 -17.49
C ALA A 269 -21.57 4.81 -17.42
N LEU A 270 -21.04 4.51 -16.23
CA LEU A 270 -19.61 4.32 -16.00
C LEU A 270 -19.18 2.86 -16.20
N PRO A 271 -17.99 2.63 -16.77
CA PRO A 271 -17.44 1.29 -16.90
C PRO A 271 -17.04 0.75 -15.51
N VAL A 272 -17.51 -0.45 -15.17
CA VAL A 272 -17.11 -1.17 -13.98
C VAL A 272 -15.76 -1.86 -14.22
N LEU A 273 -14.76 -1.51 -13.42
CA LEU A 273 -13.43 -2.13 -13.48
C LEU A 273 -13.39 -3.46 -12.71
N ALA A 274 -14.00 -3.49 -11.54
CA ALA A 274 -14.15 -4.67 -10.69
C ALA A 274 -15.27 -4.48 -9.67
N ARG A 275 -15.80 -5.61 -9.14
CA ARG A 275 -16.76 -5.66 -8.04
C ARG A 275 -16.06 -6.13 -6.78
N ILE A 276 -16.35 -5.51 -5.63
CA ILE A 276 -15.91 -5.97 -4.33
C ILE A 276 -16.67 -7.23 -3.95
N LYS A 277 -15.99 -8.33 -3.70
CA LYS A 277 -16.60 -9.61 -3.36
C LYS A 277 -16.58 -9.89 -1.88
N ALA A 278 -15.44 -9.75 -1.26
CA ALA A 278 -15.27 -10.00 0.17
C ALA A 278 -14.08 -9.22 0.73
N PHE A 279 -14.10 -9.01 2.03
CA PHE A 279 -13.01 -8.45 2.82
C PHE A 279 -12.81 -9.23 4.12
N ALA A 280 -11.57 -9.36 4.58
CA ALA A 280 -11.25 -9.94 5.87
C ALA A 280 -10.12 -9.17 6.57
N SER A 281 -10.27 -8.98 7.88
CA SER A 281 -9.21 -8.57 8.80
C SER A 281 -9.03 -9.66 9.84
N VAL A 282 -7.79 -9.90 10.27
CA VAL A 282 -7.41 -10.88 11.28
C VAL A 282 -6.32 -10.33 12.17
N GLY A 283 -6.21 -10.89 13.39
CA GLY A 283 -5.08 -10.68 14.29
C GLY A 283 -4.26 -11.96 14.44
N VAL A 284 -2.96 -11.80 14.67
CA VAL A 284 -2.00 -12.86 14.99
C VAL A 284 -1.01 -12.35 16.04
N ASP A 285 -0.09 -13.18 16.48
CA ASP A 285 1.01 -12.76 17.35
C ASP A 285 1.83 -11.62 16.67
N PRO A 286 2.02 -10.45 17.31
CA PRO A 286 2.84 -9.37 16.78
C PRO A 286 4.24 -9.80 16.36
N ALA A 287 4.88 -10.71 17.09
CA ALA A 287 6.21 -11.25 16.77
C ALA A 287 6.26 -11.99 15.41
N LEU A 288 5.11 -12.44 14.92
CA LEU A 288 4.94 -13.16 13.66
C LEU A 288 3.98 -12.45 12.70
N MET A 289 3.92 -11.10 12.76
CA MET A 289 2.95 -10.29 12.03
C MET A 289 2.88 -10.63 10.53
N GLY A 290 4.00 -10.97 9.91
CA GLY A 290 4.10 -11.21 8.47
C GLY A 290 3.35 -12.44 7.99
N ILE A 291 2.89 -13.36 8.90
CA ILE A 291 2.08 -14.53 8.52
C ILE A 291 0.58 -14.22 8.45
N ALA A 292 0.14 -13.06 8.94
CA ALA A 292 -1.27 -12.69 9.01
C ALA A 292 -2.02 -12.74 7.64
N PRO A 293 -1.38 -12.45 6.49
CA PRO A 293 -2.01 -12.60 5.18
C PRO A 293 -2.55 -14.00 4.90
N VAL A 294 -1.98 -15.06 5.50
CA VAL A 294 -2.49 -16.44 5.35
C VAL A 294 -3.92 -16.54 5.87
N TYR A 295 -4.11 -16.10 7.10
CA TYR A 295 -5.41 -16.17 7.78
C TYR A 295 -6.42 -15.19 7.18
N ALA A 296 -5.95 -13.98 6.82
CA ALA A 296 -6.79 -12.98 6.15
C ALA A 296 -7.28 -13.50 4.79
N THR A 297 -6.39 -14.07 3.98
CA THR A 297 -6.74 -14.64 2.67
C THR A 297 -7.70 -15.82 2.80
N ARG A 298 -7.44 -16.78 3.70
CA ARG A 298 -8.34 -17.92 3.94
C ARG A 298 -9.75 -17.45 4.32
N ARG A 299 -9.83 -16.51 5.27
CA ARG A 299 -11.12 -15.95 5.71
C ARG A 299 -11.81 -15.14 4.60
N CYS A 300 -11.05 -14.43 3.77
CA CYS A 300 -11.57 -13.68 2.64
C CYS A 300 -12.15 -14.62 1.56
N LEU A 301 -11.44 -15.71 1.24
CA LEU A 301 -11.89 -16.76 0.32
C LEU A 301 -13.16 -17.42 0.81
N GLU A 302 -13.24 -17.79 2.10
CA GLU A 302 -14.44 -18.35 2.71
C GLU A 302 -15.65 -17.41 2.53
N ARG A 303 -15.48 -16.13 2.83
CA ARG A 303 -16.54 -15.10 2.66
C ARG A 303 -16.94 -14.89 1.20
N ALA A 304 -15.98 -15.02 0.28
CA ALA A 304 -16.24 -14.92 -1.16
C ALA A 304 -16.91 -16.18 -1.73
N GLY A 305 -16.87 -17.30 -1.01
CA GLY A 305 -17.29 -18.61 -1.51
C GLY A 305 -16.33 -19.16 -2.56
N TRP A 306 -15.03 -18.84 -2.47
CA TRP A 306 -13.99 -19.25 -3.41
C TRP A 306 -12.99 -20.21 -2.80
N GLN A 307 -12.39 -21.03 -3.65
CA GLN A 307 -11.16 -21.75 -3.34
C GLN A 307 -9.96 -20.95 -3.85
N LEU A 308 -8.78 -21.16 -3.28
CA LEU A 308 -7.57 -20.46 -3.71
C LEU A 308 -7.25 -20.69 -5.20
N ASN A 309 -7.49 -21.89 -5.69
CA ASN A 309 -7.28 -22.26 -7.10
C ASN A 309 -8.23 -21.52 -8.08
N ASP A 310 -9.34 -20.98 -7.59
CA ASP A 310 -10.24 -20.14 -8.39
C ASP A 310 -9.66 -18.76 -8.67
N VAL A 311 -8.65 -18.31 -7.90
CA VAL A 311 -8.08 -16.97 -7.99
C VAL A 311 -7.07 -16.92 -9.14
N ASP A 312 -7.29 -15.99 -10.06
CA ASP A 312 -6.43 -15.83 -11.23
C ASP A 312 -5.16 -15.03 -10.92
N LEU A 313 -5.27 -13.99 -10.09
CA LEU A 313 -4.16 -13.10 -9.71
C LEU A 313 -4.20 -12.74 -8.24
N ILE A 314 -3.02 -12.67 -7.64
CA ILE A 314 -2.82 -12.28 -6.24
C ILE A 314 -1.77 -11.17 -6.18
N GLU A 315 -2.11 -10.07 -5.52
CA GLU A 315 -1.16 -9.04 -5.12
C GLU A 315 -0.96 -9.13 -3.61
N VAL A 316 0.24 -9.52 -3.19
CA VAL A 316 0.66 -9.52 -1.79
C VAL A 316 1.69 -8.43 -1.57
N ASN A 317 1.51 -7.62 -0.53
CA ASN A 317 2.55 -6.66 -0.19
C ASN A 317 3.79 -7.39 0.35
N GLU A 318 4.92 -7.17 -0.30
CA GLU A 318 6.21 -7.76 0.07
C GLU A 318 6.91 -6.85 1.10
N ALA A 319 6.44 -6.87 2.35
CA ALA A 319 7.13 -6.13 3.39
C ALA A 319 8.58 -6.64 3.57
N PHE A 320 8.74 -7.97 3.52
CA PHE A 320 10.01 -8.69 3.55
C PHE A 320 9.92 -9.95 2.69
N ALA A 321 11.02 -10.37 2.07
CA ALA A 321 11.06 -11.63 1.31
C ALA A 321 10.73 -12.84 2.20
N ALA A 322 11.30 -12.90 3.42
CA ALA A 322 11.00 -13.94 4.40
C ALA A 322 9.49 -14.05 4.66
N GLN A 323 8.82 -12.90 4.82
CA GLN A 323 7.38 -12.83 5.03
C GLN A 323 6.59 -13.35 3.82
N ALA A 324 6.90 -12.86 2.61
CA ALA A 324 6.17 -13.25 1.41
C ALA A 324 6.34 -14.74 1.08
N ILE A 325 7.54 -15.28 1.27
CA ILE A 325 7.84 -16.71 1.09
C ILE A 325 7.07 -17.56 2.12
N SER A 326 7.04 -17.14 3.39
CA SER A 326 6.31 -17.86 4.46
C SER A 326 4.82 -17.92 4.15
N VAL A 327 4.22 -16.81 3.69
CA VAL A 327 2.82 -16.78 3.26
C VAL A 327 2.58 -17.71 2.08
N GLY A 328 3.48 -17.69 1.08
CA GLY A 328 3.40 -18.57 -0.08
C GLY A 328 3.46 -20.06 0.27
N LYS A 329 4.37 -20.43 1.18
CA LYS A 329 4.48 -21.82 1.69
C LYS A 329 3.20 -22.28 2.39
N MET A 330 2.60 -21.42 3.22
CA MET A 330 1.41 -21.80 4.01
C MET A 330 0.11 -21.79 3.21
N LEU A 331 0.02 -20.98 2.16
CA LEU A 331 -1.14 -20.94 1.26
C LEU A 331 -1.01 -21.92 0.10
N GLU A 332 0.22 -22.35 -0.22
CA GLU A 332 0.51 -23.23 -1.36
C GLU A 332 0.00 -22.64 -2.70
N TRP A 333 0.06 -21.31 -2.82
CA TRP A 333 -0.37 -20.65 -4.04
C TRP A 333 0.60 -20.84 -5.22
N ASP A 334 0.09 -20.72 -6.43
CA ASP A 334 0.93 -20.73 -7.63
C ASP A 334 1.73 -19.41 -7.72
N PRO A 335 3.07 -19.43 -7.62
CA PRO A 335 3.90 -18.22 -7.67
C PRO A 335 3.82 -17.48 -9.01
N LEU A 336 3.34 -18.12 -10.08
CA LEU A 336 3.12 -17.49 -11.38
C LEU A 336 1.89 -16.56 -11.41
N ARG A 337 1.01 -16.67 -10.41
CA ARG A 337 -0.16 -15.81 -10.23
C ARG A 337 0.07 -14.69 -9.22
N VAL A 338 1.24 -14.67 -8.55
CA VAL A 338 1.53 -13.75 -7.44
C VAL A 338 2.49 -12.67 -7.90
N ASN A 339 2.14 -11.40 -7.61
CA ASN A 339 2.97 -10.23 -7.90
C ASN A 339 3.63 -10.32 -9.27
N VAL A 340 2.80 -10.49 -10.28
CA VAL A 340 3.25 -10.78 -11.66
C VAL A 340 4.03 -9.63 -12.30
N ASN A 341 3.92 -8.44 -11.72
CA ASN A 341 4.63 -7.23 -12.11
C ASN A 341 5.66 -6.76 -11.05
N GLY A 342 6.10 -7.67 -10.17
CA GLY A 342 6.91 -7.32 -9.00
C GLY A 342 6.08 -6.76 -7.85
N GLY A 343 6.66 -6.69 -6.65
CA GLY A 343 6.00 -6.22 -5.45
C GLY A 343 6.82 -5.16 -4.71
N ALA A 344 6.54 -4.96 -3.43
CA ALA A 344 7.07 -3.84 -2.65
C ALA A 344 8.59 -3.87 -2.44
N ILE A 345 9.24 -5.03 -2.51
CA ILE A 345 10.71 -5.11 -2.46
C ILE A 345 11.32 -4.35 -3.64
N ALA A 346 10.70 -4.43 -4.81
CA ALA A 346 11.14 -3.72 -6.00
C ALA A 346 10.50 -2.33 -6.13
N LEU A 347 9.19 -2.22 -5.91
CA LEU A 347 8.42 -1.00 -6.18
C LEU A 347 8.43 -0.02 -5.01
N GLY A 348 8.58 -0.50 -3.77
CA GLY A 348 8.53 0.31 -2.56
C GLY A 348 7.24 0.16 -1.74
N HIS A 349 7.31 0.66 -0.48
CA HIS A 349 6.24 0.48 0.52
C HIS A 349 5.88 1.79 1.23
N PRO A 350 5.20 2.74 0.55
CA PRO A 350 4.60 3.90 1.22
C PRO A 350 3.46 3.42 2.11
N ILE A 351 3.74 3.25 3.44
CA ILE A 351 2.96 2.38 4.34
C ILE A 351 1.45 2.63 4.31
N GLY A 352 1.00 3.87 4.46
CA GLY A 352 -0.43 4.20 4.45
C GLY A 352 -1.12 4.04 3.09
N ALA A 353 -0.36 4.08 1.99
CA ALA A 353 -0.88 3.95 0.63
C ALA A 353 -0.83 2.50 0.11
N SER A 354 0.04 1.65 0.66
CA SER A 354 0.39 0.36 0.07
C SER A 354 -0.77 -0.59 -0.14
N GLY A 355 -1.73 -0.65 0.80
CA GLY A 355 -2.90 -1.50 0.65
C GLY A 355 -3.74 -1.16 -0.58
N CYS A 356 -3.93 0.12 -0.88
CA CYS A 356 -4.62 0.55 -2.09
C CYS A 356 -3.73 0.42 -3.32
N ARG A 357 -2.40 0.65 -3.22
CA ARG A 357 -1.45 0.51 -4.31
C ARG A 357 -1.49 -0.91 -4.91
N ILE A 358 -1.44 -1.94 -4.06
CA ILE A 358 -1.51 -3.33 -4.55
C ILE A 358 -2.85 -3.62 -5.23
N LEU A 359 -3.95 -3.07 -4.73
CA LEU A 359 -5.25 -3.24 -5.37
C LEU A 359 -5.34 -2.51 -6.72
N VAL A 360 -4.80 -1.30 -6.83
CA VAL A 360 -4.76 -0.57 -8.10
C VAL A 360 -4.04 -1.40 -9.16
N SER A 361 -2.85 -1.91 -8.85
CA SER A 361 -2.08 -2.76 -9.77
C SER A 361 -2.85 -4.05 -10.11
N LEU A 362 -3.50 -4.68 -9.13
CA LEU A 362 -4.32 -5.87 -9.34
C LEU A 362 -5.46 -5.60 -10.34
N VAL A 363 -6.24 -4.52 -10.14
CA VAL A 363 -7.37 -4.15 -11.03
C VAL A 363 -6.89 -3.95 -12.47
N HIS A 364 -5.81 -3.21 -12.66
CA HIS A 364 -5.24 -2.96 -13.98
C HIS A 364 -4.68 -4.23 -14.64
N GLU A 365 -3.99 -5.07 -13.87
CA GLU A 365 -3.43 -6.30 -14.42
C GLU A 365 -4.51 -7.34 -14.73
N MET A 366 -5.56 -7.44 -13.90
CA MET A 366 -6.75 -8.25 -14.20
C MET A 366 -7.39 -7.84 -15.53
N LYS A 367 -7.50 -6.53 -15.79
CA LYS A 367 -8.01 -6.03 -17.07
C LYS A 367 -7.13 -6.44 -18.24
N LYS A 368 -5.80 -6.29 -18.12
CA LYS A 368 -4.83 -6.58 -19.18
C LYS A 368 -4.73 -8.07 -19.52
N ARG A 369 -4.93 -8.95 -18.53
CA ARG A 369 -4.91 -10.42 -18.71
C ARG A 369 -6.27 -11.04 -18.91
N ASN A 370 -7.33 -10.24 -18.89
CA ASN A 370 -8.71 -10.74 -18.87
C ASN A 370 -8.98 -11.74 -17.73
N ALA A 371 -8.32 -11.52 -16.59
CA ALA A 371 -8.51 -12.29 -15.37
C ALA A 371 -9.83 -11.90 -14.70
N ARG A 372 -10.47 -12.86 -14.01
CA ARG A 372 -11.82 -12.69 -13.45
C ARG A 372 -11.81 -12.51 -11.93
N LYS A 373 -10.97 -13.25 -11.21
CA LYS A 373 -10.92 -13.26 -9.74
C LYS A 373 -9.55 -12.84 -9.25
N GLY A 374 -9.50 -11.85 -8.37
CA GLY A 374 -8.27 -11.34 -7.81
C GLY A 374 -8.33 -11.15 -6.30
N ILE A 375 -7.18 -11.26 -5.63
CA ILE A 375 -7.02 -10.99 -4.21
C ILE A 375 -5.85 -10.03 -4.00
N ALA A 376 -6.09 -8.99 -3.19
CA ALA A 376 -5.06 -8.15 -2.60
C ALA A 376 -4.95 -8.45 -1.11
N THR A 377 -3.74 -8.68 -0.59
CA THR A 377 -3.52 -9.00 0.82
C THR A 377 -2.21 -8.43 1.34
N LEU A 378 -2.16 -8.07 2.62
CA LEU A 378 -0.94 -7.62 3.28
C LEU A 378 -0.94 -7.86 4.78
N CYS A 379 0.27 -7.98 5.35
CA CYS A 379 0.53 -7.97 6.77
C CYS A 379 0.56 -6.53 7.30
N ILE A 380 0.37 -6.40 8.59
CA ILE A 380 0.25 -5.12 9.28
C ILE A 380 1.07 -5.21 10.58
N GLY A 381 1.90 -4.21 10.85
CA GLY A 381 2.62 -4.09 12.11
C GLY A 381 1.67 -4.17 13.31
N GLY A 382 2.11 -4.79 14.39
CA GLY A 382 1.27 -5.09 15.56
C GLY A 382 0.49 -6.40 15.45
N GLY A 383 0.79 -7.25 14.46
CA GLY A 383 0.23 -8.61 14.38
C GLY A 383 -1.14 -8.65 13.72
N GLN A 384 -1.35 -7.92 12.63
CA GLN A 384 -2.61 -7.97 11.91
C GLN A 384 -2.42 -8.27 10.42
N GLY A 385 -3.49 -8.60 9.72
CA GLY A 385 -3.52 -8.79 8.28
C GLY A 385 -4.88 -8.52 7.68
N VAL A 386 -4.87 -8.10 6.44
CA VAL A 386 -6.10 -7.83 5.67
C VAL A 386 -6.03 -8.49 4.30
N ALA A 387 -7.19 -8.86 3.78
CA ALA A 387 -7.35 -9.34 2.42
C ALA A 387 -8.67 -8.81 1.83
N LEU A 388 -8.65 -8.51 0.54
CA LEU A 388 -9.80 -8.05 -0.23
C LEU A 388 -9.88 -8.85 -1.53
N ALA A 389 -11.05 -9.43 -1.81
CA ALA A 389 -11.35 -10.17 -3.04
C ALA A 389 -12.18 -9.31 -3.98
N ILE A 390 -11.80 -9.30 -5.25
CA ILE A 390 -12.50 -8.60 -6.33
C ILE A 390 -12.79 -9.54 -7.50
N GLU A 391 -13.88 -9.26 -8.23
CA GLU A 391 -14.22 -9.98 -9.46
C GLU A 391 -14.55 -9.02 -10.61
N ARG A 392 -14.30 -9.50 -11.84
CA ARG A 392 -14.63 -8.79 -13.11
C ARG A 392 -15.64 -9.56 -13.91
#